data_c620d76f674f17cd88b32f6413b399ad
#
_entry.id   c620d76f674f17cd88b32f6413b399ad
#
_cell.length_a   1.000
_cell.length_b   1.000
_cell.length_c   1.000
_cell.angle_alpha   90.00
_cell.angle_beta   90.00
_cell.angle_gamma   90.00
#
_symmetry.space_group_name_H-M   'P 1'
#
loop_
_entity.id
_entity.type
_entity.pdbx_description
1 polymer ?
#
loop_
_entity_poly.entity_id
_entity_poly.type
_entity_poly.pdbx_seq_one_letter_code
_entity_poly.pdbx_strand_id
1 'polypeptide(L)'
;MGTISLVRWFCSIVTKKELREAVEIFLEVLDDKRDDIEFKKEFRDKHPNYRKFTVDYTPPLIGAHLEPELQPMRDWRLLLDDHFQLTGRNLKPITRKPNSYLPPSECCCEHCGAPSEWLSINDGKKCSQVICKVCKGLSPVKRARFRSDAKYRCPHCDYALYVWKSNDERTLYKCPNDQCPHYLQKNEALNKSECELSKTGMGSQFKLRYQWREYHYDPTTIRPESPKGPRLKINSSLHTLGLVLAYCVSYGMSARMTARVLTEVHGIDISYQTVLNWLGKAAPLAWNISSKFTEKAKDVRVAADETYIKICGVWHYTWFVIGTTSKAILGWNVTDNRGEKSAIAVLNQTLDSRSETNETLELIGDGNPSYDAAVNAINTDKDGLPLPVDKRKIVRRTVIGLKNSDDESKLYRPFKNLIERLNRTYRYHTRSRSGFKDLNSAQALTTLFVAYYNFMRPHKSLKYSSPISIPGLNEVQTIQGRWLKLLQLSG
;
A
#
# COMPACT_ATOMS: atom_id res chain seq x y z
N MET A 1 -38.15 10.51 -8.79
CA MET A 1 -38.55 9.23 -9.42
C MET A 1 -37.29 8.57 -9.95
N GLY A 2 -37.01 7.32 -9.55
CA GLY A 2 -35.86 6.59 -10.09
C GLY A 2 -36.07 6.18 -11.55
N THR A 3 -35.02 5.98 -12.29
CA THR A 3 -35.02 5.69 -13.74
C THR A 3 -35.94 4.50 -14.08
N ILE A 4 -35.97 3.47 -13.23
CA ILE A 4 -36.85 2.27 -13.36
C ILE A 4 -38.34 2.65 -13.25
N SER A 5 -38.70 3.58 -12.37
CA SER A 5 -40.08 4.04 -12.18
C SER A 5 -40.56 4.82 -13.41
N LEU A 6 -39.69 5.58 -14.05
CA LEU A 6 -39.94 6.32 -15.29
C LEU A 6 -40.15 5.37 -16.48
N VAL A 7 -39.37 4.31 -16.58
CA VAL A 7 -39.46 3.30 -17.63
C VAL A 7 -40.74 2.47 -17.48
N ARG A 8 -41.12 2.08 -16.25
CA ARG A 8 -42.39 1.39 -15.98
C ARG A 8 -43.60 2.26 -16.29
N TRP A 9 -43.54 3.56 -15.98
CA TRP A 9 -44.59 4.52 -16.38
C TRP A 9 -44.67 4.66 -17.89
N PHE A 10 -43.54 4.74 -18.60
CA PHE A 10 -43.47 4.78 -20.06
C PHE A 10 -44.06 3.52 -20.70
N CYS A 11 -43.78 2.32 -20.15
CA CYS A 11 -44.39 1.05 -20.58
C CYS A 11 -45.91 1.03 -20.44
N SER A 12 -46.48 1.72 -19.46
CA SER A 12 -47.94 1.77 -19.26
C SER A 12 -48.66 2.63 -20.31
N ILE A 13 -47.94 3.49 -21.04
CA ILE A 13 -48.48 4.43 -22.07
C ILE A 13 -48.24 3.90 -23.48
N VAL A 14 -47.27 2.99 -23.68
CA VAL A 14 -46.91 2.48 -24.99
C VAL A 14 -47.90 1.45 -25.50
N THR A 15 -48.54 1.72 -26.62
CA THR A 15 -49.60 0.88 -27.22
C THR A 15 -49.09 -0.20 -28.17
N LYS A 16 -47.82 -0.14 -28.63
CA LYS A 16 -47.24 -1.17 -29.51
C LYS A 16 -46.69 -2.34 -28.68
N LYS A 17 -47.30 -3.52 -28.90
CA LYS A 17 -47.02 -4.76 -28.21
C LYS A 17 -45.53 -5.15 -28.22
N GLU A 18 -44.89 -5.06 -29.40
CA GLU A 18 -43.46 -5.40 -29.56
C GLU A 18 -42.50 -4.49 -28.77
N LEU A 19 -42.84 -3.18 -28.69
CA LEU A 19 -42.01 -2.24 -27.92
C LEU A 19 -42.16 -2.46 -26.42
N ARG A 20 -43.35 -2.89 -25.98
CA ARG A 20 -43.62 -3.21 -24.60
C ARG A 20 -42.88 -4.47 -24.15
N GLU A 21 -42.90 -5.53 -24.97
CA GLU A 21 -42.14 -6.76 -24.73
C GLU A 21 -40.61 -6.50 -24.67
N ALA A 22 -40.06 -5.67 -25.57
CA ALA A 22 -38.64 -5.30 -25.55
C ALA A 22 -38.25 -4.53 -24.29
N VAL A 23 -39.12 -3.67 -23.78
CA VAL A 23 -38.87 -2.92 -22.53
C VAL A 23 -39.03 -3.79 -21.30
N GLU A 24 -39.95 -4.77 -21.29
CA GLU A 24 -40.07 -5.75 -20.22
C GLU A 24 -38.83 -6.64 -20.11
N ILE A 25 -38.31 -7.15 -21.22
CA ILE A 25 -37.03 -7.89 -21.29
C ILE A 25 -35.85 -7.01 -20.80
N PHE A 26 -35.82 -5.74 -21.15
CA PHE A 26 -34.80 -4.82 -20.68
C PHE A 26 -34.85 -4.57 -19.17
N LEU A 27 -36.07 -4.53 -18.60
CA LEU A 27 -36.28 -4.40 -17.15
C LEU A 27 -35.86 -5.66 -16.40
N GLU A 28 -36.14 -6.85 -16.93
CA GLU A 28 -35.67 -8.12 -16.37
C GLU A 28 -34.13 -8.18 -16.33
N VAL A 29 -33.47 -7.80 -17.42
CA VAL A 29 -31.99 -7.73 -17.48
C VAL A 29 -31.42 -6.70 -16.50
N LEU A 30 -32.15 -5.62 -16.18
CA LEU A 30 -31.73 -4.65 -15.18
C LEU A 30 -31.95 -5.15 -13.75
N ASP A 31 -33.01 -5.92 -13.50
CA ASP A 31 -33.26 -6.54 -12.19
C ASP A 31 -32.24 -7.67 -11.91
N ASP A 32 -31.90 -8.51 -12.90
CA ASP A 32 -30.79 -9.47 -12.81
C ASP A 32 -29.47 -8.81 -12.45
N LYS A 33 -29.16 -7.65 -13.03
CA LYS A 33 -27.97 -6.88 -12.65
C LYS A 33 -28.04 -6.31 -11.23
N ARG A 34 -29.22 -6.08 -10.70
CA ARG A 34 -29.44 -5.60 -9.34
C ARG A 34 -29.15 -6.70 -8.32
N ASP A 35 -29.59 -7.91 -8.61
CA ASP A 35 -29.30 -9.09 -7.79
C ASP A 35 -27.78 -9.40 -7.78
N ASP A 36 -27.10 -9.21 -8.91
CA ASP A 36 -25.65 -9.28 -9.02
C ASP A 36 -24.91 -8.24 -8.13
N ILE A 37 -25.49 -7.06 -7.95
CA ILE A 37 -24.98 -6.01 -7.08
C ILE A 37 -25.23 -6.34 -5.60
N GLU A 38 -26.39 -6.89 -5.26
CA GLU A 38 -26.71 -7.36 -3.91
C GLU A 38 -25.88 -8.57 -3.52
N PHE A 39 -25.69 -9.53 -4.42
CA PHE A 39 -24.79 -10.66 -4.23
C PHE A 39 -23.33 -10.21 -3.99
N LYS A 40 -22.84 -9.21 -4.74
CA LYS A 40 -21.52 -8.62 -4.51
C LYS A 40 -21.41 -7.90 -3.17
N LYS A 41 -22.48 -7.28 -2.71
CA LYS A 41 -22.58 -6.63 -1.40
C LYS A 41 -22.57 -7.66 -0.28
N GLU A 42 -23.37 -8.71 -0.40
CA GLU A 42 -23.44 -9.84 0.55
C GLU A 42 -22.11 -10.61 0.61
N PHE A 43 -21.45 -10.81 -0.54
CA PHE A 43 -20.11 -11.38 -0.63
C PHE A 43 -19.07 -10.54 0.11
N ARG A 44 -19.12 -9.21 -0.02
CA ARG A 44 -18.29 -8.28 0.75
C ARG A 44 -18.48 -8.44 2.25
N ASP A 45 -19.72 -8.57 2.70
CA ASP A 45 -20.07 -8.64 4.12
C ASP A 45 -19.68 -9.97 4.77
N LYS A 46 -19.64 -11.06 4.01
CA LYS A 46 -19.23 -12.40 4.47
C LYS A 46 -17.71 -12.61 4.51
N HIS A 47 -16.89 -11.76 3.89
CA HIS A 47 -15.43 -11.89 3.89
C HIS A 47 -14.75 -10.95 4.88
N PRO A 48 -14.16 -11.46 5.99
CA PRO A 48 -13.55 -10.63 7.04
C PRO A 48 -12.40 -9.73 6.52
N ASN A 49 -11.68 -10.19 5.49
CA ASN A 49 -10.61 -9.42 4.87
C ASN A 49 -11.13 -8.26 4.01
N TYR A 50 -12.34 -8.38 3.48
CA TYR A 50 -12.98 -7.30 2.74
C TYR A 50 -13.48 -6.19 3.69
N ARG A 51 -13.96 -6.55 4.87
CA ARG A 51 -14.32 -5.60 5.94
C ARG A 51 -13.11 -4.84 6.45
N LYS A 52 -11.95 -5.49 6.61
CA LYS A 52 -10.71 -4.79 6.94
C LYS A 52 -10.30 -3.78 5.87
N PHE A 53 -10.61 -4.05 4.62
CA PHE A 53 -10.33 -3.15 3.51
C PHE A 53 -11.21 -1.90 3.52
N THR A 54 -12.48 -2.03 3.89
CA THR A 54 -13.43 -0.91 3.95
C THR A 54 -13.41 -0.16 5.28
N VAL A 55 -13.05 -0.83 6.37
CA VAL A 55 -13.03 -0.26 7.73
C VAL A 55 -11.67 0.40 8.03
N ASP A 56 -10.57 -0.08 7.46
CA ASP A 56 -9.26 0.60 7.50
C ASP A 56 -9.24 1.87 6.62
N TYR A 57 -10.32 2.16 5.95
CA TYR A 57 -10.50 3.27 5.05
C TYR A 57 -11.01 4.52 5.77
N THR A 58 -10.36 4.89 6.84
CA THR A 58 -10.44 6.27 7.32
C THR A 58 -9.64 7.14 6.37
N PRO A 59 -10.24 8.17 5.78
CA PRO A 59 -9.48 9.13 4.97
C PRO A 59 -8.31 9.62 5.81
N PRO A 60 -7.08 9.66 5.26
CA PRO A 60 -6.01 10.34 5.93
C PRO A 60 -6.49 11.76 6.17
N LEU A 61 -6.49 12.17 7.41
CA LEU A 61 -6.82 13.53 7.76
C LEU A 61 -5.87 14.46 7.02
N ILE A 62 -6.40 15.54 6.50
CA ILE A 62 -5.67 16.58 5.79
C ILE A 62 -4.40 16.93 6.59
N GLY A 63 -3.23 16.79 5.98
CA GLY A 63 -1.95 17.00 6.65
C GLY A 63 -1.14 15.74 6.98
N ALA A 64 -1.67 14.53 6.73
CA ALA A 64 -0.90 13.28 6.94
C ALA A 64 0.36 13.17 6.05
N HIS A 65 0.49 14.04 5.07
CA HIS A 65 1.65 14.09 4.14
C HIS A 65 2.85 14.85 4.71
N LEU A 66 2.66 15.56 5.81
CA LEU A 66 3.67 16.41 6.46
C LEU A 66 3.82 15.99 7.92
N GLU A 67 4.06 14.69 8.18
CA GLU A 67 4.48 14.31 9.52
C GLU A 67 5.86 14.94 9.78
N PRO A 68 5.98 15.74 10.84
CA PRO A 68 7.27 16.34 11.18
C PRO A 68 8.28 15.24 11.50
N GLU A 69 9.54 15.53 11.27
CA GLU A 69 10.63 14.61 11.53
C GLU A 69 10.66 14.16 12.98
N LEU A 70 10.88 12.86 13.20
CA LEU A 70 11.08 12.33 14.53
C LEU A 70 12.44 12.81 15.05
N GLN A 71 12.45 13.42 16.20
CA GLN A 71 13.68 13.87 16.86
C GLN A 71 13.97 12.99 18.08
N PRO A 72 15.25 12.70 18.34
CA PRO A 72 15.63 12.02 19.57
C PRO A 72 15.23 12.85 20.81
N MET A 73 15.08 12.16 21.93
CA MET A 73 14.76 12.82 23.19
C MET A 73 15.87 13.79 23.59
N ARG A 74 15.51 15.06 23.86
CA ARG A 74 16.47 16.07 24.28
C ARG A 74 16.67 16.05 25.78
N ASP A 75 17.92 16.19 26.24
CA ASP A 75 18.26 16.43 27.64
C ASP A 75 17.79 17.83 28.08
N TRP A 76 17.38 17.97 29.32
CA TRP A 76 16.95 19.25 29.92
C TRP A 76 18.04 20.32 29.88
N ARG A 77 19.32 19.96 29.89
CA ARG A 77 20.45 20.90 29.77
C ARG A 77 20.45 21.59 28.43
N LEU A 78 20.27 20.83 27.35
CA LEU A 78 20.17 21.39 26.00
C LEU A 78 18.96 22.33 25.86
N LEU A 79 17.84 21.99 26.49
CA LEU A 79 16.67 22.86 26.50
C LEU A 79 16.89 24.17 27.28
N LEU A 80 17.75 24.18 28.30
CA LEU A 80 18.17 25.40 28.99
C LEU A 80 19.03 26.30 28.09
N ASP A 81 19.96 25.68 27.35
CA ASP A 81 20.83 26.39 26.40
C ASP A 81 20.00 26.98 25.26
N ASP A 82 19.05 26.21 24.69
CA ASP A 82 18.11 26.70 23.68
C ASP A 82 17.30 27.89 24.21
N HIS A 83 16.81 27.79 25.45
CA HIS A 83 16.07 28.90 26.08
C HIS A 83 16.91 30.16 26.23
N PHE A 84 18.17 30.01 26.61
CA PHE A 84 19.10 31.11 26.73
C PHE A 84 19.40 31.78 25.39
N GLN A 85 19.63 30.97 24.34
CA GLN A 85 19.83 31.49 22.99
C GLN A 85 18.63 32.25 22.45
N LEU A 86 17.41 31.78 22.74
CA LEU A 86 16.18 32.40 22.26
C LEU A 86 15.80 33.68 23.04
N THR A 87 16.05 33.73 24.35
CA THR A 87 15.52 34.80 25.24
C THR A 87 16.59 35.69 25.82
N GLY A 88 17.88 35.31 25.73
CA GLY A 88 18.98 36.01 26.40
C GLY A 88 18.96 35.90 27.93
N ARG A 89 18.09 35.05 28.50
CA ARG A 89 17.90 34.90 29.95
C ARG A 89 18.07 33.47 30.40
N ASN A 90 18.86 33.27 31.47
CA ASN A 90 18.99 31.97 32.10
C ASN A 90 17.70 31.61 32.88
N LEU A 91 17.14 30.45 32.60
CA LEU A 91 16.07 29.89 33.38
C LEU A 91 16.65 29.47 34.76
N LYS A 92 16.06 29.92 35.86
CA LYS A 92 16.49 29.52 37.22
C LYS A 92 15.60 28.43 37.77
N PRO A 93 16.11 27.51 38.63
CA PRO A 93 15.29 26.55 39.35
C PRO A 93 14.09 27.21 40.05
N ILE A 94 13.14 26.38 40.46
CA ILE A 94 11.92 26.87 41.10
C ILE A 94 12.25 27.35 42.54
N THR A 95 12.04 28.65 42.81
CA THR A 95 12.12 29.17 44.17
C THR A 95 10.91 28.71 44.95
N ARG A 96 11.13 27.93 46.01
CA ARG A 96 10.07 27.31 46.82
C ARG A 96 9.63 28.22 47.93
N LYS A 97 8.30 28.37 48.12
CA LYS A 97 7.73 29.07 49.28
C LYS A 97 7.63 28.11 50.48
N PRO A 98 7.69 28.61 51.72
CA PRO A 98 7.72 27.78 52.93
C PRO A 98 6.62 26.72 53.05
N ASN A 99 5.44 26.93 52.53
CA ASN A 99 4.27 26.04 52.62
C ASN A 99 3.90 25.36 51.29
N SER A 100 4.82 25.29 50.33
CA SER A 100 4.54 24.64 49.03
C SER A 100 4.70 23.12 49.12
N TYR A 101 3.80 22.39 48.44
CA TYR A 101 3.98 20.94 48.28
C TYR A 101 5.22 20.67 47.40
N LEU A 102 6.07 19.78 47.89
CA LEU A 102 7.33 19.48 47.27
C LEU A 102 7.25 18.14 46.52
N PRO A 103 7.75 18.06 45.27
CA PRO A 103 7.97 16.77 44.65
C PRO A 103 9.05 15.99 45.43
N PRO A 104 8.98 14.63 45.43
CA PRO A 104 10.04 13.80 46.02
C PRO A 104 11.42 14.15 45.45
N SER A 105 12.47 14.08 46.28
CA SER A 105 13.84 14.40 45.83
C SER A 105 14.34 13.56 44.67
N GLU A 106 13.88 12.32 44.58
CA GLU A 106 14.20 11.37 43.50
C GLU A 106 13.36 11.62 42.24
N CYS A 107 12.40 12.53 42.29
CA CYS A 107 11.51 12.80 41.17
C CYS A 107 12.24 13.58 40.08
N CYS A 108 12.16 13.10 38.84
CA CYS A 108 12.64 13.78 37.65
C CYS A 108 11.55 13.85 36.59
N CYS A 109 11.71 14.79 35.67
CA CYS A 109 10.78 14.95 34.54
C CYS A 109 10.85 13.75 33.59
N GLU A 110 9.71 13.12 33.32
CA GLU A 110 9.64 11.97 32.38
C GLU A 110 9.91 12.38 30.92
N HIS A 111 9.86 13.68 30.59
CA HIS A 111 10.01 14.16 29.21
C HIS A 111 11.43 14.62 28.89
N CYS A 112 12.11 15.26 29.82
CA CYS A 112 13.44 15.81 29.57
C CYS A 112 14.48 15.43 30.65
N GLY A 113 14.08 14.74 31.71
CA GLY A 113 14.95 14.30 32.77
C GLY A 113 15.36 15.39 33.76
N ALA A 114 14.77 16.57 33.71
CA ALA A 114 15.07 17.66 34.65
C ALA A 114 14.83 17.20 36.09
N PRO A 115 15.77 17.45 37.05
CA PRO A 115 15.65 17.02 38.41
C PRO A 115 14.55 17.78 39.20
N SER A 116 14.25 17.28 40.39
CA SER A 116 13.13 17.77 41.22
C SER A 116 13.12 19.29 41.49
N GLU A 117 14.28 19.94 41.48
CA GLU A 117 14.40 21.40 41.61
C GLU A 117 13.72 22.22 40.48
N TRP A 118 13.52 21.57 39.34
CA TRP A 118 12.84 22.16 38.19
C TRP A 118 11.37 21.75 38.09
N LEU A 119 10.86 20.97 39.06
CA LEU A 119 9.51 20.45 39.08
C LEU A 119 8.66 21.12 40.14
N SER A 120 7.41 21.43 39.84
CA SER A 120 6.40 21.87 40.80
C SER A 120 5.19 20.93 40.77
N ILE A 121 4.56 20.77 41.95
CA ILE A 121 3.31 20.01 42.05
C ILE A 121 2.21 20.80 41.34
N ASN A 122 1.47 20.14 40.45
CA ASN A 122 0.42 20.73 39.64
C ASN A 122 -0.99 20.58 40.27
N ASP A 123 -1.19 19.51 41.04
CA ASP A 123 -2.52 19.13 41.58
C ASP A 123 -2.66 19.34 43.09
N GLY A 124 -1.86 20.22 43.68
CA GLY A 124 -1.92 20.64 45.08
C GLY A 124 -1.79 19.48 46.06
N LYS A 125 -2.76 19.30 46.97
CA LYS A 125 -2.72 18.24 48.01
C LYS A 125 -2.63 16.80 47.48
N LYS A 126 -3.06 16.56 46.25
CA LYS A 126 -3.02 15.19 45.67
C LYS A 126 -1.60 14.74 45.38
N CYS A 127 -0.68 15.65 45.12
CA CYS A 127 0.73 15.38 44.81
C CYS A 127 0.94 14.24 43.81
N SER A 128 0.03 14.09 42.85
CA SER A 128 0.08 13.00 41.87
C SER A 128 0.69 13.42 40.55
N GLN A 129 0.80 14.71 40.29
CA GLN A 129 1.34 15.26 39.06
C GLN A 129 2.33 16.41 39.32
N VAL A 130 3.40 16.42 38.54
CA VAL A 130 4.39 17.49 38.50
C VAL A 130 4.44 18.15 37.13
N ILE A 131 4.64 19.46 37.08
CA ILE A 131 4.93 20.22 35.88
C ILE A 131 6.40 20.60 35.85
N CYS A 132 7.07 20.37 34.74
CA CYS A 132 8.46 20.75 34.56
C CYS A 132 8.57 22.23 34.09
N LYS A 133 9.41 23.01 34.74
CA LYS A 133 9.68 24.38 34.34
C LYS A 133 10.46 24.50 33.05
N VAL A 134 11.30 23.52 32.74
CA VAL A 134 12.16 23.47 31.55
C VAL A 134 11.36 23.13 30.30
N CYS A 135 10.77 21.93 30.22
CA CYS A 135 10.05 21.48 29.05
C CYS A 135 8.54 21.72 29.07
N LYS A 136 8.00 22.28 30.18
CA LYS A 136 6.56 22.47 30.42
C LYS A 136 5.73 21.21 30.45
N GLY A 137 6.36 20.04 30.41
CA GLY A 137 5.70 18.73 30.43
C GLY A 137 5.11 18.40 31.78
N LEU A 138 3.96 17.71 31.80
CA LEU A 138 3.31 17.15 32.99
C LEU A 138 3.75 15.69 33.15
N SER A 139 4.19 15.32 34.35
CA SER A 139 4.61 13.95 34.67
C SER A 139 3.90 13.45 35.94
N PRO A 140 3.53 12.17 36.05
CA PRO A 140 3.01 11.60 37.29
C PRO A 140 4.14 11.41 38.30
N VAL A 141 3.90 11.79 39.56
CA VAL A 141 4.91 11.68 40.66
C VAL A 141 5.37 10.24 40.83
N LYS A 142 4.46 9.26 40.82
CA LYS A 142 4.79 7.84 41.02
C LYS A 142 5.61 7.20 39.90
N ARG A 143 5.68 7.86 38.74
CA ARG A 143 6.44 7.41 37.55
C ARG A 143 7.54 8.40 37.19
N ALA A 144 7.83 9.33 38.08
CA ALA A 144 8.88 10.30 37.85
C ALA A 144 10.24 9.62 37.83
N ARG A 145 10.73 9.36 36.67
CA ARG A 145 12.07 8.83 36.41
C ARG A 145 12.63 9.48 35.16
N PHE A 146 13.93 9.61 35.14
CA PHE A 146 14.60 10.11 33.95
C PHE A 146 14.38 9.13 32.78
N ARG A 147 13.95 9.63 31.64
CA ARG A 147 13.74 8.85 30.43
C ARG A 147 14.92 8.96 29.48
N SER A 148 16.12 8.79 29.99
CA SER A 148 17.32 8.66 29.17
C SER A 148 17.29 7.43 28.27
N ASP A 149 16.50 6.44 28.64
CA ASP A 149 16.23 5.22 27.89
C ASP A 149 15.13 5.41 26.80
N ALA A 150 14.43 6.53 26.81
CA ALA A 150 13.43 6.82 25.79
C ALA A 150 14.14 7.19 24.48
N LYS A 151 14.03 6.29 23.50
CA LYS A 151 14.71 6.41 22.20
C LYS A 151 14.11 7.51 21.32
N TYR A 152 12.80 7.74 21.42
CA TYR A 152 12.07 8.61 20.50
C TYR A 152 11.13 9.57 21.22
N ARG A 153 10.96 10.78 20.65
CA ARG A 153 10.00 11.82 21.10
C ARG A 153 8.96 12.08 20.02
N CYS A 154 7.77 12.53 20.45
CA CYS A 154 6.73 12.94 19.54
C CYS A 154 7.12 14.27 18.84
N PRO A 155 7.15 14.34 17.51
CA PRO A 155 7.55 15.55 16.79
C PRO A 155 6.53 16.70 16.91
N HIS A 156 5.31 16.41 17.36
CA HIS A 156 4.24 17.40 17.50
C HIS A 156 4.17 18.03 18.89
N CYS A 157 4.58 17.31 19.94
CA CYS A 157 4.44 17.80 21.33
C CYS A 157 5.63 17.51 22.23
N ASP A 158 6.70 16.94 21.67
CA ASP A 158 7.96 16.65 22.32
C ASP A 158 7.91 15.67 23.52
N TYR A 159 6.79 14.99 23.71
CA TYR A 159 6.65 13.92 24.71
C TYR A 159 7.40 12.65 24.30
N ALA A 160 8.02 11.97 25.27
CA ALA A 160 8.63 10.68 25.06
C ALA A 160 7.57 9.67 24.58
N LEU A 161 7.87 8.98 23.49
CA LEU A 161 7.02 7.91 22.99
C LEU A 161 7.16 6.68 23.86
N TYR A 162 6.07 5.97 24.13
CA TYR A 162 6.12 4.69 24.87
C TYR A 162 5.96 3.51 23.91
N VAL A 163 6.55 2.38 24.24
CA VAL A 163 6.35 1.14 23.48
C VAL A 163 4.91 0.67 23.65
N TRP A 164 4.15 0.72 22.57
CA TRP A 164 2.76 0.29 22.55
C TRP A 164 2.62 -1.19 22.20
N LYS A 165 3.34 -1.63 21.17
CA LYS A 165 3.40 -3.03 20.73
C LYS A 165 4.81 -3.34 20.27
N SER A 166 5.27 -4.57 20.55
CA SER A 166 6.54 -5.09 20.05
C SER A 166 6.35 -6.52 19.60
N ASN A 167 6.97 -6.89 18.50
CA ASN A 167 7.10 -8.24 17.98
C ASN A 167 8.50 -8.41 17.38
N ASP A 168 8.82 -9.61 16.87
CA ASP A 168 10.13 -9.93 16.30
C ASP A 168 10.46 -9.09 15.06
N GLU A 169 9.46 -8.51 14.39
CA GLU A 169 9.65 -7.75 13.18
C GLU A 169 9.78 -6.24 13.42
N ARG A 170 9.08 -5.72 14.43
CA ARG A 170 9.03 -4.28 14.70
C ARG A 170 8.56 -3.94 16.11
N THR A 171 8.94 -2.76 16.56
CA THR A 171 8.41 -2.10 17.76
C THR A 171 7.62 -0.86 17.35
N LEU A 172 6.38 -0.73 17.85
CA LEU A 172 5.55 0.45 17.69
C LEU A 172 5.63 1.31 18.94
N TYR A 173 5.99 2.56 18.74
CA TYR A 173 5.99 3.61 19.74
C TYR A 173 4.77 4.51 19.53
N LYS A 174 4.16 5.00 20.61
CA LYS A 174 2.94 5.81 20.56
C LYS A 174 3.07 7.03 21.48
N CYS A 175 2.51 8.15 21.05
CA CYS A 175 2.45 9.36 21.87
C CYS A 175 1.41 9.21 22.99
N PRO A 176 1.78 9.40 24.28
CA PRO A 176 0.85 9.30 25.40
C PRO A 176 0.04 10.59 25.65
N ASN A 177 0.46 11.73 25.10
CA ASN A 177 -0.07 13.03 25.44
C ASN A 177 -1.46 13.27 24.86
N ASP A 178 -2.47 13.49 25.73
CA ASP A 178 -3.84 13.83 25.34
C ASP A 178 -3.97 15.29 24.84
N GLN A 179 -3.01 16.15 25.18
CA GLN A 179 -2.93 17.53 24.69
C GLN A 179 -2.00 17.68 23.49
N CYS A 180 -1.62 16.58 22.85
CA CYS A 180 -0.81 16.62 21.65
C CYS A 180 -1.58 17.33 20.52
N PRO A 181 -1.01 18.37 19.87
CA PRO A 181 -1.68 19.09 18.79
C PRO A 181 -2.14 18.15 17.65
N HIS A 182 -1.32 17.16 17.30
CA HIS A 182 -1.68 16.15 16.33
C HIS A 182 -2.90 15.30 16.75
N TYR A 183 -2.95 14.91 18.02
CA TYR A 183 -4.10 14.15 18.54
C TYR A 183 -5.37 15.00 18.56
N LEU A 184 -5.30 16.25 19.04
CA LEU A 184 -6.43 17.15 19.09
C LEU A 184 -6.98 17.44 17.70
N GLN A 185 -6.13 17.80 16.75
CA GLN A 185 -6.52 18.04 15.36
C GLN A 185 -7.21 16.81 14.72
N LYS A 186 -6.64 15.61 14.91
CA LYS A 186 -7.26 14.38 14.39
C LYS A 186 -8.58 14.04 15.08
N ASN A 187 -8.69 14.34 16.35
CA ASN A 187 -9.91 14.09 17.11
C ASN A 187 -11.04 15.06 16.73
N GLU A 188 -10.73 16.32 16.50
CA GLU A 188 -11.68 17.35 16.04
C GLU A 188 -12.20 17.09 14.63
N ALA A 189 -11.37 16.46 13.77
CA ALA A 189 -11.74 16.13 12.39
C ALA A 189 -12.67 14.92 12.29
N LEU A 190 -12.93 14.17 13.38
CA LEU A 190 -13.87 13.05 13.39
C LEU A 190 -15.30 13.55 13.27
N ASN A 191 -16.11 12.87 12.44
CA ASN A 191 -17.55 13.10 12.41
C ASN A 191 -18.24 12.44 13.62
N LYS A 192 -19.55 12.75 13.83
CA LYS A 192 -20.29 12.27 15.02
C LYS A 192 -20.30 10.73 15.15
N SER A 193 -20.48 10.00 14.06
CA SER A 193 -20.49 8.54 14.06
C SER A 193 -19.10 7.93 14.33
N GLU A 194 -18.05 8.54 13.83
CA GLU A 194 -16.66 8.15 14.11
C GLU A 194 -16.27 8.43 15.57
N CYS A 195 -16.73 9.54 16.15
CA CYS A 195 -16.56 9.84 17.57
C CYS A 195 -17.18 8.76 18.46
N GLU A 196 -18.38 8.28 18.13
CA GLU A 196 -19.04 7.21 18.88
C GLU A 196 -18.26 5.90 18.77
N LEU A 197 -17.83 5.52 17.56
CA LEU A 197 -17.00 4.34 17.31
C LEU A 197 -15.64 4.44 18.03
N SER A 198 -15.05 5.62 18.15
CA SER A 198 -13.78 5.80 18.86
C SER A 198 -13.90 5.54 20.35
N LYS A 199 -15.08 5.78 20.95
CA LYS A 199 -15.39 5.54 22.37
C LYS A 199 -15.70 4.06 22.68
N THR A 200 -16.18 3.28 21.71
CA THR A 200 -16.61 1.88 21.88
C THR A 200 -15.50 0.84 21.78
N GLY A 201 -14.24 1.19 21.99
CA GLY A 201 -13.08 0.26 21.90
C GLY A 201 -12.55 0.02 20.48
N MET A 202 -13.24 0.46 19.45
CA MET A 202 -12.79 0.45 18.06
C MET A 202 -11.90 1.65 17.70
N GLY A 203 -11.59 2.50 18.66
CA GLY A 203 -10.75 3.71 18.47
C GLY A 203 -9.35 3.45 17.93
N SER A 204 -8.86 2.21 18.03
CA SER A 204 -7.57 1.82 17.43
C SER A 204 -7.54 1.93 15.90
N GLN A 205 -8.70 1.95 15.24
CA GLN A 205 -8.83 2.06 13.79
C GLN A 205 -8.49 3.48 13.30
N PHE A 206 -8.75 4.49 14.11
CA PHE A 206 -8.63 5.89 13.68
C PHE A 206 -7.21 6.45 13.77
N LYS A 207 -6.22 5.73 14.29
CA LYS A 207 -4.81 6.17 14.41
C LYS A 207 -4.65 7.64 14.83
N LEU A 208 -5.43 8.06 15.83
CA LEU A 208 -5.51 9.45 16.28
C LEU A 208 -4.20 9.97 16.86
N ARG A 209 -3.42 9.08 17.49
CA ARG A 209 -2.17 9.44 18.15
C ARG A 209 -1.00 9.20 17.22
N TYR A 210 0.00 10.05 17.29
CA TYR A 210 1.26 9.84 16.59
C TYR A 210 1.86 8.48 16.97
N GLN A 211 2.33 7.74 15.96
CA GLN A 211 2.94 6.43 16.08
C GLN A 211 4.21 6.38 15.25
N TRP A 212 5.28 5.88 15.86
CA TRP A 212 6.53 5.59 15.18
C TRP A 212 6.78 4.08 15.13
N ARG A 213 7.36 3.59 14.02
CA ARG A 213 7.69 2.19 13.83
C ARG A 213 9.20 2.03 13.72
N GLU A 214 9.76 1.23 14.60
CA GLU A 214 11.14 0.78 14.51
C GLU A 214 11.15 -0.66 13.99
N TYR A 215 11.84 -0.89 12.87
CA TYR A 215 11.93 -2.20 12.23
C TYR A 215 13.15 -2.94 12.76
N HIS A 216 12.99 -4.25 13.05
CA HIS A 216 14.08 -5.13 13.49
C HIS A 216 14.74 -5.88 12.32
N TYR A 217 14.39 -5.49 11.10
CA TYR A 217 14.99 -5.95 9.85
C TYR A 217 15.34 -4.75 8.99
N ASP A 218 16.20 -4.95 7.99
CA ASP A 218 16.53 -3.88 7.03
C ASP A 218 15.45 -3.80 5.92
N PRO A 219 14.58 -2.76 5.93
CA PRO A 219 13.56 -2.60 4.91
C PRO A 219 14.12 -2.45 3.49
N THR A 220 15.38 -2.00 3.38
CA THR A 220 15.99 -1.73 2.07
C THR A 220 16.37 -3.00 1.30
N THR A 221 16.48 -4.14 1.99
CA THR A 221 16.86 -5.43 1.41
C THR A 221 15.68 -6.26 0.91
N ILE A 222 14.45 -5.92 1.32
CA ILE A 222 13.27 -6.72 1.01
C ILE A 222 12.89 -6.55 -0.45
N ARG A 223 12.81 -7.67 -1.17
CA ARG A 223 12.42 -7.75 -2.60
C ARG A 223 11.41 -8.87 -2.81
N PRO A 224 10.57 -8.81 -3.86
CA PRO A 224 9.79 -9.96 -4.28
C PRO A 224 10.70 -11.10 -4.71
N GLU A 225 10.31 -12.33 -4.41
CA GLU A 225 11.04 -13.50 -4.89
C GLU A 225 10.72 -13.76 -6.35
N SER A 226 11.76 -14.11 -7.13
CA SER A 226 11.56 -14.62 -8.49
C SER A 226 10.80 -15.95 -8.45
N PRO A 227 9.94 -16.24 -9.44
CA PRO A 227 9.30 -17.55 -9.53
C PRO A 227 10.35 -18.65 -9.68
N LYS A 228 10.21 -19.72 -8.89
CA LYS A 228 11.12 -20.87 -8.89
C LYS A 228 10.67 -21.86 -9.96
N GLY A 229 11.59 -22.27 -10.81
CA GLY A 229 11.32 -23.26 -11.84
C GLY A 229 12.61 -23.95 -12.31
N PRO A 230 12.53 -25.21 -12.77
CA PRO A 230 13.68 -25.91 -13.35
C PRO A 230 14.06 -25.27 -14.69
N ARG A 231 15.29 -25.51 -15.15
CA ARG A 231 15.74 -25.09 -16.49
C ARG A 231 14.76 -25.51 -17.58
N LEU A 232 14.56 -24.63 -18.55
CA LEU A 232 13.64 -24.85 -19.65
C LEU A 232 14.15 -26.01 -20.54
N LYS A 233 13.69 -27.25 -20.25
CA LYS A 233 13.82 -28.41 -21.15
C LYS A 233 12.44 -28.70 -21.73
N ILE A 234 12.33 -28.73 -23.04
CA ILE A 234 11.08 -28.92 -23.75
C ILE A 234 11.27 -30.17 -24.64
N ASN A 235 10.36 -31.14 -24.49
CA ASN A 235 10.34 -32.33 -25.32
C ASN A 235 9.43 -32.15 -26.56
N SER A 236 9.26 -30.91 -27.01
CA SER A 236 8.44 -30.54 -28.15
C SER A 236 9.09 -29.37 -28.89
N SER A 237 8.49 -28.91 -29.97
CA SER A 237 9.01 -27.77 -30.72
C SER A 237 8.91 -26.46 -29.93
N LEU A 238 9.85 -25.54 -30.15
CA LEU A 238 9.76 -24.19 -29.61
C LEU A 238 8.48 -23.47 -30.05
N HIS A 239 8.01 -23.76 -31.30
CA HIS A 239 6.74 -23.23 -31.80
C HIS A 239 5.58 -23.60 -30.89
N THR A 240 5.49 -24.84 -30.41
CA THR A 240 4.45 -25.29 -29.46
C THR A 240 4.54 -24.53 -28.15
N LEU A 241 5.75 -24.27 -27.61
CA LEU A 241 5.91 -23.44 -26.44
C LEU A 241 5.36 -22.02 -26.67
N GLY A 242 5.68 -21.44 -27.84
CA GLY A 242 5.16 -20.12 -28.20
C GLY A 242 3.63 -20.06 -28.25
N LEU A 243 2.98 -21.14 -28.79
CA LEU A 243 1.52 -21.27 -28.77
C LEU A 243 0.96 -21.38 -27.34
N VAL A 244 1.60 -22.19 -26.48
CA VAL A 244 1.20 -22.31 -25.06
C VAL A 244 1.22 -20.96 -24.37
N LEU A 245 2.29 -20.19 -24.53
CA LEU A 245 2.42 -18.86 -23.92
C LEU A 245 1.41 -17.87 -24.52
N ALA A 246 1.18 -17.92 -25.83
CA ALA A 246 0.18 -17.08 -26.48
C ALA A 246 -1.23 -17.36 -25.94
N TYR A 247 -1.67 -18.62 -25.93
CA TYR A 247 -3.02 -18.98 -25.48
C TYR A 247 -3.21 -18.79 -23.98
N CYS A 248 -2.28 -19.31 -23.16
CA CYS A 248 -2.40 -19.21 -21.72
C CYS A 248 -2.19 -17.79 -21.19
N VAL A 249 -1.18 -17.07 -21.66
CA VAL A 249 -0.80 -15.79 -21.07
C VAL A 249 -1.41 -14.63 -21.84
N SER A 250 -1.18 -14.54 -23.16
CA SER A 250 -1.64 -13.38 -23.93
C SER A 250 -3.15 -13.34 -24.08
N TYR A 251 -3.79 -14.48 -24.26
CA TYR A 251 -5.25 -14.56 -24.41
C TYR A 251 -6.00 -15.00 -23.14
N GLY A 252 -5.28 -15.33 -22.06
CA GLY A 252 -5.87 -15.63 -20.76
C GLY A 252 -6.64 -16.96 -20.69
N MET A 253 -6.35 -17.93 -21.55
CA MET A 253 -6.99 -19.25 -21.52
C MET A 253 -6.51 -20.06 -20.32
N SER A 254 -7.37 -20.95 -19.82
CA SER A 254 -6.95 -21.95 -18.83
C SER A 254 -6.01 -22.99 -19.45
N ALA A 255 -5.18 -23.63 -18.64
CA ALA A 255 -4.26 -24.67 -19.14
C ALA A 255 -5.00 -25.83 -19.82
N ARG A 256 -6.18 -26.20 -19.31
CA ARG A 256 -7.03 -27.26 -19.93
C ARG A 256 -7.58 -26.82 -21.27
N MET A 257 -8.07 -25.57 -21.37
CA MET A 257 -8.54 -25.05 -22.65
C MET A 257 -7.39 -24.93 -23.67
N THR A 258 -6.21 -24.47 -23.22
CA THR A 258 -5.02 -24.38 -24.07
C THR A 258 -4.62 -25.76 -24.61
N ALA A 259 -4.55 -26.79 -23.76
CA ALA A 259 -4.25 -28.15 -24.20
C ALA A 259 -5.27 -28.64 -25.23
N ARG A 260 -6.56 -28.42 -24.98
CA ARG A 260 -7.64 -28.77 -25.87
C ARG A 260 -7.54 -28.07 -27.24
N VAL A 261 -7.29 -26.78 -27.26
CA VAL A 261 -7.10 -26.03 -28.53
C VAL A 261 -5.88 -26.54 -29.29
N LEU A 262 -4.79 -26.86 -28.59
CA LEU A 262 -3.59 -27.42 -29.25
C LEU A 262 -3.89 -28.77 -29.91
N THR A 263 -4.65 -29.63 -29.24
CA THR A 263 -5.04 -30.94 -29.82
C THR A 263 -6.07 -30.77 -30.94
N GLU A 264 -7.17 -30.05 -30.71
CA GLU A 264 -8.30 -30.01 -31.65
C GLU A 264 -8.04 -29.11 -32.88
N VAL A 265 -7.29 -27.99 -32.71
CA VAL A 265 -7.06 -27.02 -33.79
C VAL A 265 -5.71 -27.19 -34.46
N HIS A 266 -4.68 -27.54 -33.68
CA HIS A 266 -3.31 -27.66 -34.20
C HIS A 266 -2.82 -29.09 -34.39
N GLY A 267 -3.58 -30.09 -33.96
CA GLY A 267 -3.15 -31.49 -34.03
C GLY A 267 -1.95 -31.83 -33.12
N ILE A 268 -1.73 -31.00 -32.09
CA ILE A 268 -0.62 -31.13 -31.16
C ILE A 268 -1.14 -31.75 -29.86
N ASP A 269 -0.87 -33.01 -29.63
CA ASP A 269 -1.29 -33.71 -28.42
C ASP A 269 -0.39 -33.33 -27.23
N ILE A 270 -0.97 -32.65 -26.25
CA ILE A 270 -0.28 -32.15 -25.08
C ILE A 270 -1.22 -32.13 -23.84
N SER A 271 -0.73 -32.65 -22.73
CA SER A 271 -1.51 -32.60 -21.49
C SER A 271 -1.55 -31.19 -20.87
N TYR A 272 -2.64 -30.87 -20.18
CA TYR A 272 -2.72 -29.60 -19.43
C TYR A 272 -1.63 -29.49 -18.36
N GLN A 273 -1.15 -30.61 -17.80
CA GLN A 273 -0.05 -30.58 -16.82
C GLN A 273 1.26 -30.15 -17.47
N THR A 274 1.51 -30.59 -18.70
CA THR A 274 2.67 -30.14 -19.51
C THR A 274 2.59 -28.64 -19.76
N VAL A 275 1.39 -28.11 -20.09
CA VAL A 275 1.16 -26.67 -20.24
C VAL A 275 1.55 -25.92 -18.95
N LEU A 276 1.07 -26.38 -17.78
CA LEU A 276 1.41 -25.77 -16.48
C LEU A 276 2.91 -25.83 -16.19
N ASN A 277 3.54 -26.99 -16.46
CA ASN A 277 4.98 -27.16 -16.25
C ASN A 277 5.80 -26.19 -17.13
N TRP A 278 5.39 -25.96 -18.37
CA TRP A 278 6.08 -25.04 -19.27
C TRP A 278 5.89 -23.56 -18.86
N LEU A 279 4.72 -23.17 -18.36
CA LEU A 279 4.53 -21.85 -17.77
C LEU A 279 5.48 -21.64 -16.59
N GLY A 280 5.57 -22.61 -15.68
CA GLY A 280 6.50 -22.56 -14.55
C GLY A 280 7.98 -22.47 -14.96
N LYS A 281 8.37 -23.14 -16.07
CA LYS A 281 9.73 -23.07 -16.60
C LYS A 281 10.05 -21.77 -17.35
N ALA A 282 9.07 -21.17 -18.00
CA ALA A 282 9.23 -19.90 -18.74
C ALA A 282 9.24 -18.67 -17.81
N ALA A 283 8.59 -18.77 -16.65
CA ALA A 283 8.43 -17.65 -15.75
C ALA A 283 9.76 -17.06 -15.20
N PRO A 284 10.77 -17.85 -14.76
CA PRO A 284 12.06 -17.31 -14.34
C PRO A 284 12.78 -16.54 -15.46
N LEU A 285 12.67 -16.98 -16.70
CA LEU A 285 13.23 -16.29 -17.86
C LEU A 285 12.53 -14.96 -18.11
N ALA A 286 11.20 -14.95 -18.02
CA ALA A 286 10.39 -13.73 -18.12
C ALA A 286 10.67 -12.76 -16.96
N TRP A 287 10.98 -13.26 -15.77
CA TRP A 287 11.41 -12.45 -14.62
C TRP A 287 12.73 -11.72 -14.92
N ASN A 288 13.74 -12.46 -15.38
CA ASN A 288 15.06 -11.89 -15.71
C ASN A 288 14.96 -10.78 -16.77
N ILE A 289 14.16 -11.00 -17.82
CA ILE A 289 13.92 -9.98 -18.84
C ILE A 289 13.19 -8.78 -18.27
N SER A 290 12.13 -9.03 -17.51
CA SER A 290 11.35 -7.93 -16.93
C SER A 290 12.25 -7.07 -16.04
N SER A 291 13.07 -7.67 -15.19
CA SER A 291 14.02 -6.93 -14.34
C SER A 291 15.01 -6.11 -15.17
N LYS A 292 15.56 -6.69 -16.25
CA LYS A 292 16.54 -6.03 -17.11
C LYS A 292 15.98 -4.86 -17.92
N PHE A 293 14.75 -4.94 -18.39
CA PHE A 293 14.19 -3.95 -19.33
C PHE A 293 13.25 -2.95 -18.67
N THR A 294 12.76 -3.17 -17.45
CA THR A 294 11.97 -2.16 -16.73
C THR A 294 12.78 -0.91 -16.38
N GLU A 295 14.10 -0.99 -16.26
CA GLU A 295 15.01 0.14 -16.07
C GLU A 295 14.87 1.22 -17.17
N LYS A 296 14.35 0.86 -18.35
CA LYS A 296 14.09 1.83 -19.43
C LYS A 296 12.89 2.74 -19.17
N ALA A 297 12.02 2.38 -18.23
CA ALA A 297 10.86 3.17 -17.88
C ALA A 297 11.22 4.20 -16.79
N LYS A 298 11.57 5.41 -17.21
CA LYS A 298 11.99 6.51 -16.31
C LYS A 298 10.77 7.28 -15.74
N ASP A 299 9.85 6.57 -15.10
CA ASP A 299 8.68 7.21 -14.49
C ASP A 299 9.04 7.86 -13.15
N VAL A 300 8.80 9.16 -13.00
CA VAL A 300 8.92 9.90 -11.73
C VAL A 300 7.70 9.64 -10.85
N ARG A 301 6.57 9.31 -11.47
CA ARG A 301 5.28 9.09 -10.81
C ARG A 301 4.75 7.71 -11.11
N VAL A 302 4.28 7.02 -10.07
CA VAL A 302 3.72 5.67 -10.19
C VAL A 302 2.38 5.56 -9.45
N ALA A 303 1.53 4.65 -9.90
CA ALA A 303 0.32 4.28 -9.18
C ALA A 303 0.44 2.84 -8.67
N ALA A 304 0.03 2.60 -7.43
CA ALA A 304 0.07 1.29 -6.80
C ALA A 304 -1.31 0.89 -6.27
N ASP A 305 -1.61 -0.39 -6.40
CA ASP A 305 -2.83 -1.00 -5.86
C ASP A 305 -2.65 -2.52 -5.80
N GLU A 306 -3.48 -3.20 -5.02
CA GLU A 306 -3.52 -4.66 -4.98
C GLU A 306 -4.85 -5.22 -5.44
N THR A 307 -4.81 -6.41 -6.00
CA THR A 307 -5.98 -7.17 -6.42
C THR A 307 -5.94 -8.58 -5.84
N TYR A 308 -7.10 -9.24 -5.81
CA TYR A 308 -7.25 -10.54 -5.17
C TYR A 308 -7.15 -11.68 -6.17
N ILE A 309 -6.51 -12.78 -5.74
CA ILE A 309 -6.52 -14.07 -6.43
C ILE A 309 -6.81 -15.19 -5.41
N LYS A 310 -7.29 -16.35 -5.90
CA LYS A 310 -7.48 -17.53 -5.06
C LYS A 310 -6.31 -18.50 -5.22
N ILE A 311 -5.75 -18.95 -4.09
CA ILE A 311 -4.76 -20.02 -4.02
C ILE A 311 -5.28 -21.05 -3.02
N CYS A 312 -5.46 -22.30 -3.46
CA CYS A 312 -6.09 -23.36 -2.66
C CYS A 312 -7.43 -22.94 -2.02
N GLY A 313 -8.25 -22.16 -2.74
CA GLY A 313 -9.52 -21.65 -2.22
C GLY A 313 -9.40 -20.44 -1.28
N VAL A 314 -8.21 -20.09 -0.82
CA VAL A 314 -7.94 -18.95 0.08
C VAL A 314 -7.58 -17.70 -0.72
N TRP A 315 -8.04 -16.54 -0.26
CA TRP A 315 -7.72 -15.27 -0.89
C TRP A 315 -6.29 -14.83 -0.59
N HIS A 316 -5.55 -14.48 -1.65
CA HIS A 316 -4.21 -13.92 -1.67
C HIS A 316 -4.21 -12.59 -2.41
N TYR A 317 -3.11 -11.87 -2.36
CA TYR A 317 -2.98 -10.52 -2.90
C TYR A 317 -1.93 -10.48 -4.00
N THR A 318 -2.28 -9.89 -5.12
CA THR A 318 -1.33 -9.52 -6.17
C THR A 318 -1.15 -8.01 -6.13
N TRP A 319 0.06 -7.60 -5.89
CA TRP A 319 0.47 -6.20 -5.83
C TRP A 319 0.98 -5.76 -7.20
N PHE A 320 0.61 -4.56 -7.60
CA PHE A 320 1.14 -3.94 -8.81
C PHE A 320 1.52 -2.50 -8.57
N VAL A 321 2.65 -2.08 -9.19
CA VAL A 321 3.06 -0.69 -9.33
C VAL A 321 3.22 -0.40 -10.81
N ILE A 322 2.53 0.62 -11.32
CA ILE A 322 2.52 0.99 -12.73
C ILE A 322 3.03 2.41 -12.92
N GLY A 323 3.93 2.61 -13.89
CA GLY A 323 4.37 3.94 -14.31
C GLY A 323 3.24 4.77 -14.93
N THR A 324 3.11 6.02 -14.53
CA THR A 324 2.01 6.86 -15.04
C THR A 324 2.26 7.38 -16.45
N THR A 325 3.51 7.48 -16.89
CA THR A 325 3.91 7.93 -18.22
C THR A 325 4.08 6.75 -19.17
N SER A 326 4.98 5.82 -18.83
CA SER A 326 5.27 4.64 -19.64
C SER A 326 4.12 3.65 -19.75
N LYS A 327 3.23 3.61 -18.74
CA LYS A 327 2.20 2.56 -18.55
C LYS A 327 2.81 1.18 -18.30
N ALA A 328 4.09 1.09 -17.99
CA ALA A 328 4.75 -0.16 -17.66
C ALA A 328 4.51 -0.59 -16.22
N ILE A 329 4.38 -1.88 -15.97
CA ILE A 329 4.39 -2.44 -14.63
C ILE A 329 5.84 -2.50 -14.18
N LEU A 330 6.17 -1.75 -13.11
CA LEU A 330 7.52 -1.60 -12.58
C LEU A 330 7.77 -2.45 -11.35
N GLY A 331 6.70 -2.79 -10.62
CA GLY A 331 6.76 -3.67 -9.45
C GLY A 331 5.57 -4.61 -9.43
N TRP A 332 5.80 -5.87 -9.04
CA TRP A 332 4.74 -6.87 -8.87
C TRP A 332 5.14 -7.94 -7.86
N ASN A 333 4.18 -8.41 -7.10
CA ASN A 333 4.37 -9.49 -6.14
C ASN A 333 3.05 -10.22 -5.86
N VAL A 334 3.12 -11.49 -5.48
CA VAL A 334 1.99 -12.27 -5.00
C VAL A 334 2.27 -12.69 -3.57
N THR A 335 1.37 -12.38 -2.65
CA THR A 335 1.56 -12.63 -1.22
C THR A 335 0.30 -13.18 -0.56
N ASP A 336 0.47 -13.88 0.54
CA ASP A 336 -0.59 -14.41 1.39
C ASP A 336 -1.20 -13.34 2.31
N ASN A 337 -0.48 -12.24 2.51
CA ASN A 337 -0.90 -11.17 3.41
C ASN A 337 -0.84 -9.81 2.72
N ARG A 338 -1.55 -8.84 3.32
CA ARG A 338 -1.62 -7.46 2.88
C ARG A 338 -0.82 -6.54 3.81
N GLY A 339 0.33 -7.03 4.24
CA GLY A 339 1.18 -6.35 5.21
C GLY A 339 2.17 -5.38 4.60
N GLU A 340 2.86 -4.65 5.46
CA GLU A 340 3.86 -3.67 5.06
C GLU A 340 5.07 -4.28 4.34
N LYS A 341 5.52 -5.49 4.72
CA LYS A 341 6.63 -6.17 4.03
C LYS A 341 6.33 -6.41 2.55
N SER A 342 5.07 -6.77 2.24
CA SER A 342 4.63 -6.98 0.86
C SER A 342 4.67 -5.67 0.06
N ALA A 343 4.24 -4.57 0.67
CA ALA A 343 4.31 -3.24 0.07
C ALA A 343 5.77 -2.77 -0.09
N ILE A 344 6.63 -2.97 0.93
CA ILE A 344 8.06 -2.65 0.87
C ILE A 344 8.73 -3.40 -0.30
N ALA A 345 8.46 -4.70 -0.43
CA ALA A 345 9.05 -5.51 -1.49
C ALA A 345 8.77 -4.94 -2.89
N VAL A 346 7.51 -4.62 -3.16
CA VAL A 346 7.08 -4.09 -4.46
C VAL A 346 7.62 -2.69 -4.73
N LEU A 347 7.66 -1.83 -3.70
CA LEU A 347 8.20 -0.48 -3.83
C LEU A 347 9.71 -0.49 -4.03
N ASN A 348 10.46 -1.37 -3.33
CA ASN A 348 11.88 -1.53 -3.55
C ASN A 348 12.20 -2.05 -4.97
N GLN A 349 11.42 -3.03 -5.47
CA GLN A 349 11.55 -3.47 -6.87
C GLN A 349 11.32 -2.31 -7.85
N THR A 350 10.35 -1.44 -7.55
CA THR A 350 10.08 -0.25 -8.36
C THR A 350 11.24 0.76 -8.29
N LEU A 351 11.86 0.95 -7.14
CA LEU A 351 13.04 1.81 -6.99
C LEU A 351 14.26 1.25 -7.75
N ASP A 352 14.46 -0.07 -7.70
CA ASP A 352 15.54 -0.73 -8.43
C ASP A 352 15.42 -0.51 -9.95
N SER A 353 14.18 -0.52 -10.48
CA SER A 353 13.92 -0.21 -11.89
C SER A 353 14.24 1.24 -12.28
N ARG A 354 14.63 2.08 -11.33
CA ARG A 354 14.96 3.51 -11.50
C ARG A 354 16.35 3.88 -10.98
N SER A 355 17.24 2.90 -10.83
CA SER A 355 18.58 3.08 -10.21
C SER A 355 19.42 4.22 -10.81
N GLU A 356 19.17 4.62 -12.04
CA GLU A 356 19.85 5.71 -12.72
C GLU A 356 19.25 7.12 -12.42
N THR A 357 18.12 7.21 -11.71
CA THR A 357 17.47 8.50 -11.43
C THR A 357 17.52 8.83 -9.94
N ASN A 358 18.06 10.01 -9.60
CA ASN A 358 18.09 10.53 -8.21
C ASN A 358 16.79 11.28 -7.84
N GLU A 359 15.78 11.27 -8.71
CA GLU A 359 14.52 11.97 -8.44
C GLU A 359 13.65 11.20 -7.46
N THR A 360 13.02 11.91 -6.54
CA THR A 360 12.05 11.34 -5.59
C THR A 360 10.87 10.73 -6.35
N LEU A 361 10.51 9.49 -6.03
CA LEU A 361 9.38 8.79 -6.61
C LEU A 361 8.06 9.28 -6.00
N GLU A 362 7.14 9.75 -6.81
CA GLU A 362 5.79 10.09 -6.38
C GLU A 362 4.87 8.86 -6.49
N LEU A 363 4.44 8.32 -5.34
CA LEU A 363 3.58 7.15 -5.23
C LEU A 363 2.13 7.56 -5.04
N ILE A 364 1.26 7.20 -5.99
CA ILE A 364 -0.18 7.41 -5.92
C ILE A 364 -0.85 6.09 -5.55
N GLY A 365 -1.67 6.09 -4.52
CA GLY A 365 -2.40 4.91 -4.08
C GLY A 365 -3.70 5.26 -3.36
N ASP A 366 -4.40 4.23 -2.92
CA ASP A 366 -5.56 4.35 -2.06
C ASP A 366 -5.15 4.60 -0.59
N GLY A 367 -6.13 4.63 0.33
CA GLY A 367 -5.90 4.81 1.77
C GLY A 367 -5.29 3.61 2.50
N ASN A 368 -4.78 2.58 1.81
CA ASN A 368 -4.21 1.41 2.47
C ASN A 368 -2.99 1.77 3.34
N PRO A 369 -3.06 1.55 4.67
CA PRO A 369 -2.01 1.93 5.59
C PRO A 369 -0.69 1.16 5.42
N SER A 370 -0.70 0.04 4.68
CA SER A 370 0.53 -0.71 4.38
C SER A 370 1.48 0.09 3.50
N TYR A 371 0.96 0.93 2.60
CA TYR A 371 1.80 1.82 1.79
C TYR A 371 2.42 2.94 2.63
N ASP A 372 1.68 3.53 3.60
CA ASP A 372 2.26 4.53 4.51
C ASP A 372 3.39 3.93 5.32
N ALA A 373 3.17 2.71 5.85
CA ALA A 373 4.18 1.99 6.58
C ALA A 373 5.42 1.70 5.73
N ALA A 374 5.22 1.25 4.49
CA ALA A 374 6.30 0.95 3.56
C ALA A 374 7.10 2.19 3.15
N VAL A 375 6.41 3.30 2.84
CA VAL A 375 7.07 4.57 2.50
C VAL A 375 7.89 5.10 3.67
N ASN A 376 7.36 5.03 4.89
CA ASN A 376 8.10 5.42 6.09
C ASN A 376 9.33 4.53 6.31
N ALA A 377 9.19 3.20 6.12
CA ALA A 377 10.31 2.26 6.25
C ALA A 377 11.44 2.53 5.23
N ILE A 378 11.08 2.79 3.97
CA ILE A 378 12.03 3.06 2.90
C ILE A 378 12.72 4.43 3.08
N ASN A 379 12.01 5.41 3.65
CA ASN A 379 12.52 6.74 3.96
C ASN A 379 13.15 6.84 5.35
N THR A 380 13.56 5.74 5.94
CA THR A 380 14.25 5.68 7.22
C THR A 380 15.71 5.30 6.98
N ASP A 381 16.63 5.95 7.69
CA ASP A 381 18.07 5.67 7.63
C ASP A 381 18.44 4.42 8.44
N LYS A 382 19.75 4.09 8.46
CA LYS A 382 20.28 2.94 9.21
C LYS A 382 20.16 3.09 10.72
N ASP A 383 20.06 4.31 11.22
CA ASP A 383 19.93 4.63 12.64
C ASP A 383 18.46 4.64 13.08
N GLY A 384 17.54 4.34 12.16
CA GLY A 384 16.10 4.31 12.42
C GLY A 384 15.47 5.70 12.46
N LEU A 385 16.12 6.73 11.87
CA LEU A 385 15.60 8.08 11.77
C LEU A 385 15.04 8.37 10.37
N PRO A 386 13.99 9.20 10.24
CA PRO A 386 13.45 9.55 8.94
C PRO A 386 14.47 10.36 8.13
N LEU A 387 14.57 10.04 6.85
CA LEU A 387 15.39 10.82 5.92
C LEU A 387 14.87 12.25 5.80
N PRO A 388 15.77 13.26 5.70
CA PRO A 388 15.40 14.64 5.38
C PRO A 388 14.55 14.71 4.10
N VAL A 389 13.71 15.73 4.00
CA VAL A 389 12.71 15.87 2.91
C VAL A 389 13.37 15.82 1.53
N ASP A 390 14.53 16.45 1.37
CA ASP A 390 15.33 16.49 0.15
C ASP A 390 15.98 15.13 -0.22
N LYS A 391 16.12 14.21 0.75
CA LYS A 391 16.71 12.87 0.57
C LYS A 391 15.69 11.74 0.54
N ARG A 392 14.41 12.04 0.64
CA ARG A 392 13.35 11.04 0.58
C ARG A 392 13.31 10.36 -0.77
N LYS A 393 13.28 9.02 -0.73
CA LYS A 393 13.20 8.20 -1.95
C LYS A 393 11.80 8.17 -2.54
N ILE A 394 10.78 8.20 -1.68
CA ILE A 394 9.37 8.11 -2.08
C ILE A 394 8.55 9.16 -1.33
N VAL A 395 7.70 9.88 -2.07
CA VAL A 395 6.64 10.73 -1.53
C VAL A 395 5.30 10.13 -1.91
N ARG A 396 4.38 9.97 -0.93
CA ARG A 396 3.06 9.40 -1.18
C ARG A 396 2.00 10.47 -1.42
N ARG A 397 1.11 10.20 -2.40
CA ARG A 397 -0.14 10.91 -2.65
C ARG A 397 -1.31 9.95 -2.49
N THR A 398 -2.26 10.29 -1.66
CA THR A 398 -3.41 9.42 -1.39
C THR A 398 -4.64 9.95 -2.07
N VAL A 399 -5.27 9.10 -2.90
CA VAL A 399 -6.52 9.42 -3.59
C VAL A 399 -7.61 8.52 -3.05
N ILE A 400 -8.55 9.11 -2.31
CA ILE A 400 -9.63 8.38 -1.65
C ILE A 400 -10.94 8.56 -2.42
N GLY A 401 -11.47 7.45 -2.94
CA GLY A 401 -12.82 7.31 -3.46
C GLY A 401 -13.29 8.30 -4.52
N LEU A 402 -14.54 8.12 -4.94
CA LEU A 402 -15.22 9.01 -5.92
C LEU A 402 -15.81 10.27 -5.26
N LYS A 403 -15.87 10.32 -3.94
CA LYS A 403 -16.59 11.38 -3.18
C LYS A 403 -15.71 12.57 -2.79
N ASN A 404 -14.39 12.43 -2.77
CA ASN A 404 -13.52 13.55 -2.45
C ASN A 404 -13.41 14.48 -3.63
N SER A 405 -13.95 15.68 -3.44
CA SER A 405 -13.97 16.75 -4.44
C SER A 405 -12.82 17.74 -4.31
N ASP A 406 -11.85 17.47 -3.42
CA ASP A 406 -10.65 18.27 -3.25
C ASP A 406 -9.81 18.30 -4.54
N ASP A 407 -9.12 19.40 -4.77
CA ASP A 407 -8.38 19.62 -6.02
C ASP A 407 -7.18 18.67 -6.17
N GLU A 408 -6.57 18.27 -5.08
CA GLU A 408 -5.48 17.28 -5.08
C GLU A 408 -5.99 15.91 -5.55
N SER A 409 -7.09 15.41 -5.00
CA SER A 409 -7.70 14.15 -5.44
C SER A 409 -8.16 14.19 -6.90
N LYS A 410 -8.67 15.34 -7.40
CA LYS A 410 -9.01 15.51 -8.82
C LYS A 410 -7.78 15.38 -9.70
N LEU A 411 -6.65 15.97 -9.32
CA LEU A 411 -5.40 15.93 -10.07
C LEU A 411 -4.86 14.51 -10.20
N TYR A 412 -4.90 13.72 -9.12
CA TYR A 412 -4.30 12.37 -9.08
C TYR A 412 -5.26 11.24 -9.46
N ARG A 413 -6.57 11.49 -9.54
CA ARG A 413 -7.59 10.49 -9.91
C ARG A 413 -7.35 9.76 -11.25
N PRO A 414 -6.88 10.42 -12.33
CA PRO A 414 -6.58 9.73 -13.58
C PRO A 414 -5.53 8.61 -13.41
N PHE A 415 -4.58 8.78 -12.50
CA PHE A 415 -3.53 7.80 -12.23
C PHE A 415 -4.05 6.62 -11.40
N LYS A 416 -4.95 6.87 -10.45
CA LYS A 416 -5.66 5.80 -9.76
C LYS A 416 -6.49 4.95 -10.73
N ASN A 417 -7.21 5.58 -11.64
CA ASN A 417 -7.96 4.87 -12.68
C ASN A 417 -7.06 4.01 -13.59
N LEU A 418 -5.78 4.39 -13.75
CA LEU A 418 -4.82 3.61 -14.53
C LEU A 418 -4.56 2.25 -13.87
N ILE A 419 -4.23 2.24 -12.57
CA ILE A 419 -3.96 0.99 -11.85
C ILE A 419 -5.24 0.14 -11.71
N GLU A 420 -6.41 0.74 -11.52
CA GLU A 420 -7.68 0.01 -11.50
C GLU A 420 -7.97 -0.70 -12.84
N ARG A 421 -7.62 -0.07 -13.98
CA ARG A 421 -7.70 -0.70 -15.32
C ARG A 421 -6.72 -1.86 -15.46
N LEU A 422 -5.50 -1.71 -14.94
CA LEU A 422 -4.54 -2.83 -14.90
C LEU A 422 -5.10 -4.00 -14.10
N ASN A 423 -5.62 -3.75 -12.89
CA ASN A 423 -6.22 -4.78 -12.03
C ASN A 423 -7.39 -5.49 -12.72
N ARG A 424 -8.21 -4.74 -13.48
CA ARG A 424 -9.30 -5.32 -14.30
C ARG A 424 -8.74 -6.22 -15.40
N THR A 425 -7.70 -5.77 -16.09
CA THR A 425 -7.04 -6.56 -17.15
C THR A 425 -6.44 -7.84 -16.57
N TYR A 426 -5.73 -7.75 -15.45
CA TYR A 426 -5.15 -8.91 -14.79
C TYR A 426 -6.22 -9.92 -14.34
N ARG A 427 -7.32 -9.45 -13.75
CA ARG A 427 -8.45 -10.31 -13.37
C ARG A 427 -9.09 -11.03 -14.56
N TYR A 428 -9.15 -10.40 -15.72
CA TYR A 428 -9.58 -11.09 -16.95
C TYR A 428 -8.69 -12.29 -17.27
N HIS A 429 -7.36 -12.13 -17.17
CA HIS A 429 -6.40 -13.22 -17.44
C HIS A 429 -6.38 -14.31 -16.36
N THR A 430 -6.81 -14.04 -15.14
CA THR A 430 -6.82 -15.02 -14.04
C THR A 430 -8.17 -15.70 -13.85
N ARG A 431 -9.27 -15.06 -14.26
CA ARG A 431 -10.65 -15.54 -14.03
C ARG A 431 -10.91 -16.94 -14.63
N SER A 432 -10.36 -17.22 -15.81
CA SER A 432 -10.54 -18.52 -16.51
C SER A 432 -9.92 -19.72 -15.77
N ARG A 433 -9.11 -19.48 -14.74
CA ARG A 433 -8.33 -20.51 -14.05
C ARG A 433 -8.99 -21.00 -12.76
N SER A 434 -10.03 -20.33 -12.27
CA SER A 434 -10.74 -20.68 -11.03
C SER A 434 -9.84 -20.74 -9.78
N GLY A 435 -8.61 -20.20 -9.84
CA GLY A 435 -7.61 -20.18 -8.77
C GLY A 435 -6.32 -20.91 -9.09
N PHE A 436 -5.41 -20.91 -8.14
CA PHE A 436 -4.08 -21.54 -8.23
C PHE A 436 -3.90 -22.59 -7.16
N LYS A 437 -3.00 -23.55 -7.38
CA LYS A 437 -2.68 -24.61 -6.41
C LYS A 437 -1.65 -24.16 -5.37
N ASP A 438 -0.77 -23.23 -5.73
CA ASP A 438 0.31 -22.75 -4.87
C ASP A 438 0.73 -21.32 -5.25
N LEU A 439 1.47 -20.68 -4.33
CA LEU A 439 1.94 -19.31 -4.48
C LEU A 439 2.90 -19.16 -5.66
N ASN A 440 3.79 -20.14 -5.87
CA ASN A 440 4.76 -20.08 -6.95
C ASN A 440 4.10 -20.13 -8.34
N SER A 441 3.05 -20.94 -8.52
CA SER A 441 2.25 -20.98 -9.76
C SER A 441 1.56 -19.63 -10.03
N ALA A 442 1.05 -18.98 -8.99
CA ALA A 442 0.44 -17.66 -9.08
C ALA A 442 1.48 -16.58 -9.42
N GLN A 443 2.63 -16.61 -8.76
CA GLN A 443 3.76 -15.72 -9.05
C GLN A 443 4.31 -15.93 -10.47
N ALA A 444 4.42 -17.18 -10.91
CA ALA A 444 4.86 -17.52 -12.26
C ALA A 444 3.93 -16.93 -13.33
N LEU A 445 2.61 -17.14 -13.20
CA LEU A 445 1.66 -16.55 -14.13
C LEU A 445 1.67 -15.02 -14.09
N THR A 446 1.74 -14.43 -12.90
CA THR A 446 1.80 -12.97 -12.74
C THR A 446 3.02 -12.41 -13.45
N THR A 447 4.18 -13.03 -13.29
CA THR A 447 5.41 -12.62 -13.99
C THR A 447 5.28 -12.73 -15.52
N LEU A 448 4.72 -13.81 -16.02
CA LEU A 448 4.45 -13.96 -17.45
C LEU A 448 3.44 -12.92 -17.96
N PHE A 449 2.40 -12.63 -17.17
CA PHE A 449 1.46 -11.56 -17.49
C PHE A 449 2.15 -10.19 -17.55
N VAL A 450 3.05 -9.87 -16.60
CA VAL A 450 3.83 -8.63 -16.61
C VAL A 450 4.69 -8.55 -17.87
N ALA A 451 5.38 -9.61 -18.24
CA ALA A 451 6.17 -9.64 -19.46
C ALA A 451 5.30 -9.42 -20.72
N TYR A 452 4.15 -10.06 -20.81
CA TYR A 452 3.20 -9.81 -21.89
C TYR A 452 2.71 -8.36 -21.90
N TYR A 453 2.30 -7.84 -20.74
CA TYR A 453 1.76 -6.50 -20.59
C TYR A 453 2.77 -5.44 -20.99
N ASN A 454 4.01 -5.56 -20.51
CA ASN A 454 5.06 -4.56 -20.72
C ASN A 454 5.64 -4.58 -22.15
N PHE A 455 5.81 -5.76 -22.73
CA PHE A 455 6.61 -5.90 -23.96
C PHE A 455 5.82 -6.23 -25.21
N MET A 456 4.59 -6.73 -25.09
CA MET A 456 3.84 -7.25 -26.26
C MET A 456 2.42 -6.73 -26.38
N ARG A 457 1.78 -6.35 -25.26
CA ARG A 457 0.40 -5.88 -25.29
C ARG A 457 0.30 -4.47 -25.86
N PRO A 458 -0.52 -4.24 -26.92
CA PRO A 458 -0.73 -2.90 -27.46
C PRO A 458 -1.61 -2.07 -26.54
N HIS A 459 -1.24 -0.80 -26.33
CA HIS A 459 -1.97 0.17 -25.54
C HIS A 459 -2.48 1.34 -26.40
N LYS A 460 -3.78 1.60 -26.37
CA LYS A 460 -4.38 2.70 -27.15
C LYS A 460 -3.76 4.06 -26.81
N SER A 461 -3.48 4.32 -25.52
CA SER A 461 -2.85 5.55 -25.06
C SER A 461 -1.39 5.72 -25.50
N LEU A 462 -0.75 4.63 -25.95
CA LEU A 462 0.61 4.62 -26.51
C LEU A 462 0.59 4.40 -28.02
N LYS A 463 -0.46 4.81 -28.71
CA LYS A 463 -0.63 4.63 -30.16
C LYS A 463 -0.46 3.16 -30.59
N TYR A 464 -1.01 2.24 -29.80
CA TYR A 464 -0.93 0.78 -29.98
C TYR A 464 0.49 0.19 -29.85
N SER A 465 1.45 0.94 -29.32
CA SER A 465 2.75 0.40 -28.91
C SER A 465 2.66 -0.31 -27.56
N SER A 466 3.63 -1.17 -27.27
CA SER A 466 3.83 -1.74 -25.93
C SER A 466 4.44 -0.69 -24.97
N PRO A 467 4.21 -0.80 -23.65
CA PRO A 467 4.80 0.10 -22.65
C PRO A 467 6.33 0.22 -22.70
N ILE A 468 7.00 -0.88 -22.95
CA ILE A 468 8.46 -0.93 -23.12
C ILE A 468 8.76 -1.57 -24.47
N SER A 469 9.51 -0.83 -25.30
CA SER A 469 9.97 -1.35 -26.59
C SER A 469 11.28 -2.10 -26.43
N ILE A 470 11.33 -3.33 -26.92
CA ILE A 470 12.55 -4.15 -27.00
C ILE A 470 12.96 -4.22 -28.48
N PRO A 471 14.19 -3.84 -28.84
CA PRO A 471 14.69 -3.96 -30.21
C PRO A 471 14.53 -5.38 -30.75
N GLY A 472 14.09 -5.51 -31.99
CA GLY A 472 13.86 -6.78 -32.66
C GLY A 472 12.61 -7.57 -32.26
N LEU A 473 11.92 -7.19 -31.15
CA LEU A 473 10.67 -7.85 -30.77
C LEU A 473 9.49 -7.39 -31.64
N ASN A 474 9.47 -6.11 -31.99
CA ASN A 474 8.40 -5.52 -32.82
C ASN A 474 8.45 -5.99 -34.29
N GLU A 475 9.59 -6.47 -34.74
CA GLU A 475 9.77 -7.02 -36.09
C GLU A 475 9.09 -8.39 -36.26
N VAL A 476 8.87 -9.09 -35.14
CA VAL A 476 8.20 -10.39 -35.15
C VAL A 476 6.70 -10.18 -35.17
N GLN A 477 6.03 -10.59 -36.26
CA GLN A 477 4.61 -10.34 -36.49
C GLN A 477 3.70 -11.16 -35.56
N THR A 478 4.05 -12.42 -35.31
CA THR A 478 3.20 -13.35 -34.57
C THR A 478 3.46 -13.31 -33.06
N ILE A 479 2.40 -13.42 -32.26
CA ILE A 479 2.52 -13.36 -30.79
C ILE A 479 3.35 -14.53 -30.22
N GLN A 480 3.21 -15.74 -30.78
CA GLN A 480 4.02 -16.90 -30.39
C GLN A 480 5.50 -16.69 -30.71
N GLY A 481 5.81 -16.11 -31.87
CA GLY A 481 7.17 -15.75 -32.21
C GLY A 481 7.77 -14.69 -31.31
N ARG A 482 6.99 -13.68 -30.91
CA ARG A 482 7.40 -12.65 -29.92
C ARG A 482 7.73 -13.27 -28.58
N TRP A 483 6.94 -14.25 -28.12
CA TRP A 483 7.25 -14.97 -26.89
C TRP A 483 8.60 -15.69 -26.97
N LEU A 484 8.84 -16.41 -28.07
CA LEU A 484 10.11 -17.11 -28.27
C LEU A 484 11.29 -16.16 -28.31
N LYS A 485 11.16 -15.07 -29.04
CA LYS A 485 12.20 -14.02 -29.13
C LYS A 485 12.47 -13.42 -27.75
N LEU A 486 11.42 -13.13 -26.99
CA LEU A 486 11.54 -12.61 -25.62
C LEU A 486 12.32 -13.56 -24.71
N LEU A 487 11.99 -14.86 -24.71
CA LEU A 487 12.68 -15.85 -23.90
C LEU A 487 14.14 -16.05 -24.33
N GLN A 488 14.47 -15.94 -25.61
CA GLN A 488 15.85 -16.00 -26.11
C GLN A 488 16.70 -14.84 -25.58
N LEU A 489 16.11 -13.66 -25.34
CA LEU A 489 16.82 -12.49 -24.82
C LEU A 489 17.13 -12.59 -23.32
N SER A 490 16.66 -13.64 -22.64
CA SER A 490 16.91 -13.88 -21.21
C SER A 490 18.20 -14.64 -20.91
N GLY A 491 18.78 -15.24 -21.93
CA GLY A 491 20.00 -16.03 -21.82
C GLY A 491 21.28 -15.22 -21.89
#